data_79d7c9bd22f9865153cb65dbf203cb81
#
_entry.id   79d7c9bd22f9865153cb65dbf203cb81
#
_cell.length_a   1.000
_cell.length_b   1.000
_cell.length_c   1.000
_cell.angle_alpha   90.00
_cell.angle_beta   90.00
_cell.angle_gamma   90.00
#
_symmetry.space_group_name_H-M   'P 1'
#
loop_
_entity.id
_entity.type
_entity.pdbx_description
1 polymer ?
#
loop_
_entity_poly.entity_id
_entity_poly.type
_entity_poly.pdbx_seq_one_letter_code
_entity_poly.pdbx_strand_id
1 'polypeptide(L)'
;DPLKIMISVAHANGMKIEAWINPYRVAAGSTNYSRLSSKNPARKWHNNKKTRRNVLAYQGSLYYNPAKAQVRELIVNGVKEIVQNYDVDGIHMDDYFYPTFNSSNVNSAFDAKEYKASTMGKHKNGIVAFRRQQVNALVKAIHSAVKATKPNVTFGISSAGNLDNLTSKYSYYVDINKWLNSHDYVDYICPQIYWGFKHPYAKFDRVTKRWMKAAKSQKVKVYI
;
A
#
# COMPACT_ATOMS: atom_id res chain seq x y z
N ASP A 1 12.26 1.29 24.29
CA ASP A 1 11.61 1.13 22.98
C ASP A 1 10.70 2.32 22.72
N PRO A 2 11.01 3.17 21.74
CA PRO A 2 10.24 4.40 21.46
C PRO A 2 8.76 4.15 21.20
N LEU A 3 8.42 3.12 20.44
CA LEU A 3 7.02 2.81 20.12
C LEU A 3 6.21 2.45 21.37
N LYS A 4 6.77 1.67 22.28
CA LYS A 4 6.11 1.36 23.56
C LYS A 4 5.84 2.60 24.40
N ILE A 5 6.80 3.56 24.44
CA ILE A 5 6.62 4.83 25.15
C ILE A 5 5.49 5.65 24.49
N MET A 6 5.50 5.76 23.17
CA MET A 6 4.45 6.49 22.43
C MET A 6 3.06 5.91 22.69
N ILE A 7 2.92 4.57 22.67
CA ILE A 7 1.67 3.88 22.96
C ILE A 7 1.21 4.19 24.39
N SER A 8 2.10 4.03 25.37
CA SER A 8 1.78 4.28 26.78
C SER A 8 1.30 5.72 27.01
N VAL A 9 1.98 6.70 26.41
CA VAL A 9 1.60 8.13 26.53
C VAL A 9 0.27 8.40 25.82
N ALA A 10 0.05 7.86 24.63
CA ALA A 10 -1.21 8.04 23.89
C ALA A 10 -2.39 7.48 24.71
N HIS A 11 -2.29 6.26 25.18
CA HIS A 11 -3.36 5.61 25.97
C HIS A 11 -3.61 6.31 27.31
N ALA A 12 -2.56 6.76 28.01
CA ALA A 12 -2.71 7.55 29.25
C ALA A 12 -3.47 8.87 29.05
N ASN A 13 -3.51 9.39 27.80
CA ASN A 13 -4.25 10.60 27.42
C ASN A 13 -5.55 10.31 26.67
N GLY A 14 -6.05 9.06 26.67
CA GLY A 14 -7.28 8.67 25.99
C GLY A 14 -7.21 8.72 24.46
N MET A 15 -6.01 8.74 23.88
CA MET A 15 -5.78 8.78 22.43
C MET A 15 -5.51 7.38 21.89
N LYS A 16 -5.96 7.14 20.66
CA LYS A 16 -5.58 5.96 19.88
C LYS A 16 -4.29 6.23 19.13
N ILE A 17 -3.52 5.17 18.90
CA ILE A 17 -2.27 5.21 18.15
C ILE A 17 -2.22 4.11 17.09
N GLU A 18 -1.93 4.47 15.86
CA GLU A 18 -1.79 3.54 14.75
C GLU A 18 -0.37 3.51 14.23
N ALA A 19 0.13 2.34 13.89
CA ALA A 19 1.44 2.19 13.27
C ALA A 19 1.33 2.42 11.75
N TRP A 20 1.92 3.52 11.28
CA TRP A 20 1.99 3.81 9.83
C TRP A 20 3.17 3.10 9.20
N ILE A 21 2.92 2.31 8.18
CA ILE A 21 3.94 1.58 7.43
C ILE A 21 3.90 1.91 5.93
N ASN A 22 5.09 1.94 5.31
CA ASN A 22 5.23 2.01 3.85
C ASN A 22 5.70 0.63 3.36
N PRO A 23 4.84 -0.14 2.65
CA PRO A 23 5.11 -1.56 2.43
C PRO A 23 6.21 -1.84 1.41
N TYR A 24 6.37 -1.00 0.38
CA TYR A 24 7.20 -1.39 -0.77
C TYR A 24 8.47 -0.56 -0.97
N ARG A 25 8.56 0.66 -0.47
CA ARG A 25 9.75 1.50 -0.67
C ARG A 25 10.87 1.09 0.28
N VAL A 26 11.94 0.53 -0.27
CA VAL A 26 13.13 0.10 0.48
C VAL A 26 14.08 1.26 0.77
N ALA A 27 14.34 2.09 -0.26
CA ALA A 27 15.19 3.27 -0.14
C ALA A 27 14.75 4.33 -1.14
N ALA A 28 14.66 5.57 -0.68
CA ALA A 28 14.42 6.74 -1.53
C ALA A 28 15.76 7.39 -1.90
N GLY A 29 15.87 7.87 -3.14
CA GLY A 29 17.03 8.63 -3.62
C GLY A 29 18.34 7.84 -3.68
N SER A 30 18.28 6.52 -3.61
CA SER A 30 19.46 5.65 -3.73
C SER A 30 19.12 4.29 -4.30
N THR A 31 19.93 3.82 -5.23
CA THR A 31 19.88 2.46 -5.79
C THR A 31 21.05 1.59 -5.30
N ASN A 32 21.83 2.09 -4.33
CA ASN A 32 22.98 1.39 -3.81
C ASN A 32 22.58 0.40 -2.70
N TYR A 33 22.53 -0.87 -3.01
CA TYR A 33 22.21 -1.94 -2.07
C TYR A 33 23.25 -2.11 -0.94
N SER A 34 24.51 -1.69 -1.15
CA SER A 34 25.56 -1.82 -0.13
C SER A 34 25.32 -0.89 1.07
N ARG A 35 24.54 0.18 0.89
CA ARG A 35 24.11 1.08 1.98
C ARG A 35 23.08 0.45 2.93
N LEU A 36 22.41 -0.60 2.50
CA LEU A 36 21.51 -1.35 3.37
C LEU A 36 22.30 -2.24 4.31
N SER A 37 21.80 -2.46 5.52
CA SER A 37 22.38 -3.46 6.44
C SER A 37 22.52 -4.81 5.75
N SER A 38 23.59 -5.56 6.09
CA SER A 38 23.77 -6.94 5.60
C SER A 38 22.61 -7.88 6.01
N LYS A 39 21.91 -7.55 7.09
CA LYS A 39 20.72 -8.28 7.56
C LYS A 39 19.45 -7.90 6.79
N ASN A 40 19.45 -6.77 6.05
CA ASN A 40 18.25 -6.29 5.34
C ASN A 40 17.81 -7.29 4.25
N PRO A 41 16.56 -7.71 4.19
CA PRO A 41 16.05 -8.65 3.20
C PRO A 41 16.32 -8.22 1.76
N ALA A 42 16.16 -6.92 1.43
CA ALA A 42 16.40 -6.41 0.09
C ALA A 42 17.85 -6.62 -0.36
N ARG A 43 18.84 -6.37 0.53
CA ARG A 43 20.26 -6.64 0.23
C ARG A 43 20.54 -8.12 0.06
N LYS A 44 19.98 -8.96 0.94
CA LYS A 44 20.12 -10.43 0.82
C LYS A 44 19.54 -10.95 -0.49
N TRP A 45 18.33 -10.48 -0.86
CA TRP A 45 17.68 -10.88 -2.09
C TRP A 45 18.42 -10.40 -3.34
N HIS A 46 18.92 -9.16 -3.34
CA HIS A 46 19.71 -8.64 -4.45
C HIS A 46 20.95 -9.50 -4.75
N ASN A 47 21.63 -9.95 -3.72
CA ASN A 47 22.87 -10.75 -3.83
C ASN A 47 22.63 -12.22 -4.25
N ASN A 48 21.39 -12.68 -4.28
CA ASN A 48 21.03 -14.04 -4.66
C ASN A 48 20.34 -14.05 -6.04
N LYS A 49 20.93 -14.75 -7.01
CA LYS A 49 20.42 -14.84 -8.40
C LYS A 49 18.96 -15.30 -8.49
N LYS A 50 18.49 -16.19 -7.60
CA LYS A 50 17.11 -16.72 -7.59
C LYS A 50 16.07 -15.72 -7.06
N THR A 51 16.48 -14.84 -6.15
CA THR A 51 15.57 -13.91 -5.45
C THR A 51 15.77 -12.43 -5.78
N ARG A 52 16.80 -12.09 -6.57
CA ARG A 52 17.15 -10.68 -6.84
C ARG A 52 16.00 -9.84 -7.44
N ARG A 53 15.01 -10.48 -8.07
CA ARG A 53 13.83 -9.78 -8.57
C ARG A 53 12.76 -9.49 -7.51
N ASN A 54 12.97 -9.88 -6.27
CA ASN A 54 12.15 -9.44 -5.15
C ASN A 54 12.38 -7.97 -4.80
N VAL A 55 13.51 -7.40 -5.25
CA VAL A 55 13.83 -5.98 -5.08
C VAL A 55 14.29 -5.40 -6.41
N LEU A 56 13.81 -4.23 -6.76
CA LEU A 56 14.03 -3.58 -8.05
C LEU A 56 14.48 -2.14 -7.84
N ALA A 57 15.46 -1.71 -8.65
CA ALA A 57 15.82 -0.30 -8.78
C ALA A 57 14.94 0.35 -9.85
N TYR A 58 14.34 1.50 -9.52
CA TYR A 58 13.54 2.27 -10.44
C TYR A 58 13.54 3.76 -10.06
N GLN A 59 13.73 4.65 -11.04
CA GLN A 59 13.75 6.11 -10.84
C GLN A 59 14.56 6.56 -9.60
N GLY A 60 15.80 6.09 -9.50
CA GLY A 60 16.71 6.48 -8.42
C GLY A 60 16.39 5.93 -7.03
N SER A 61 15.50 4.99 -6.91
CA SER A 61 15.05 4.40 -5.63
C SER A 61 15.01 2.88 -5.70
N LEU A 62 14.97 2.24 -4.52
CA LEU A 62 14.80 0.79 -4.39
C LEU A 62 13.38 0.47 -3.90
N TYR A 63 12.78 -0.51 -4.52
CA TYR A 63 11.44 -0.99 -4.18
C TYR A 63 11.41 -2.52 -4.05
N TYR A 64 10.67 -3.02 -3.11
CA TYR A 64 10.20 -4.40 -3.16
C TYR A 64 9.26 -4.59 -4.34
N ASN A 65 9.34 -5.75 -5.01
CA ASN A 65 8.52 -6.06 -6.18
C ASN A 65 7.13 -6.60 -5.75
N PRO A 66 6.04 -5.85 -5.97
CA PRO A 66 4.70 -6.27 -5.53
C PRO A 66 4.22 -7.58 -6.17
N ALA A 67 4.78 -7.94 -7.34
CA ALA A 67 4.45 -9.18 -8.05
C ALA A 67 5.05 -10.45 -7.41
N LYS A 68 5.82 -10.33 -6.32
CA LYS A 68 6.48 -11.47 -5.66
C LYS A 68 5.77 -11.88 -4.38
N ALA A 69 5.37 -13.15 -4.31
CA ALA A 69 4.72 -13.70 -3.11
C ALA A 69 5.60 -13.58 -1.86
N GLN A 70 6.91 -13.83 -1.97
CA GLN A 70 7.85 -13.68 -0.86
C GLN A 70 7.93 -12.24 -0.32
N VAL A 71 7.75 -11.24 -1.18
CA VAL A 71 7.67 -9.82 -0.75
C VAL A 71 6.38 -9.59 0.04
N ARG A 72 5.26 -10.08 -0.45
CA ARG A 72 3.98 -9.97 0.25
C ARG A 72 4.03 -10.64 1.62
N GLU A 73 4.62 -11.83 1.69
CA GLU A 73 4.83 -12.56 2.94
C GLU A 73 5.71 -11.78 3.93
N LEU A 74 6.82 -11.18 3.47
CA LEU A 74 7.68 -10.34 4.31
C LEU A 74 6.88 -9.19 4.93
N ILE A 75 6.07 -8.48 4.12
CA ILE A 75 5.29 -7.34 4.58
C ILE A 75 4.22 -7.78 5.59
N VAL A 76 3.49 -8.84 5.29
CA VAL A 76 2.45 -9.39 6.18
C VAL A 76 3.05 -9.84 7.51
N ASN A 77 4.22 -10.49 7.48
CA ASN A 77 4.90 -10.91 8.71
C ASN A 77 5.38 -9.72 9.54
N GLY A 78 5.86 -8.64 8.91
CA GLY A 78 6.20 -7.40 9.62
C GLY A 78 4.98 -6.75 10.28
N VAL A 79 3.83 -6.72 9.62
CA VAL A 79 2.57 -6.25 10.22
C VAL A 79 2.15 -7.12 11.40
N LYS A 80 2.21 -8.45 11.25
CA LYS A 80 1.90 -9.39 12.35
C LYS A 80 2.81 -9.16 13.55
N GLU A 81 4.10 -8.96 13.32
CA GLU A 81 5.07 -8.68 14.38
C GLU A 81 4.69 -7.42 15.17
N ILE A 82 4.30 -6.33 14.48
CA ILE A 82 3.85 -5.10 15.13
C ILE A 82 2.61 -5.39 15.99
N VAL A 83 1.58 -6.00 15.41
CA VAL A 83 0.31 -6.25 16.10
C VAL A 83 0.47 -7.21 17.29
N GLN A 84 1.36 -8.20 17.18
CA GLN A 84 1.64 -9.16 18.24
C GLN A 84 2.39 -8.54 19.42
N ASN A 85 3.39 -7.70 19.15
CA ASN A 85 4.34 -7.23 20.17
C ASN A 85 4.02 -5.86 20.74
N TYR A 86 3.10 -5.11 20.11
CA TYR A 86 2.73 -3.77 20.52
C TYR A 86 1.22 -3.64 20.68
N ASP A 87 0.82 -2.77 21.58
CA ASP A 87 -0.59 -2.48 21.84
C ASP A 87 -1.08 -1.29 20.99
N VAL A 88 -0.87 -1.38 19.68
CA VAL A 88 -1.38 -0.40 18.72
C VAL A 88 -2.87 -0.60 18.48
N ASP A 89 -3.60 0.49 18.29
CA ASP A 89 -5.04 0.46 17.97
C ASP A 89 -5.30 0.17 16.50
N GLY A 90 -4.30 0.40 15.64
CA GLY A 90 -4.42 0.18 14.21
C GLY A 90 -3.10 0.09 13.46
N ILE A 91 -3.22 -0.39 12.24
CA ILE A 91 -2.20 -0.33 11.20
C ILE A 91 -2.70 0.64 10.12
N HIS A 92 -1.85 1.56 9.72
CA HIS A 92 -2.15 2.54 8.67
C HIS A 92 -1.14 2.47 7.53
N MET A 93 -1.59 2.71 6.30
CA MET A 93 -0.75 2.83 5.11
C MET A 93 -1.18 4.02 4.26
N ASP A 94 -0.24 4.53 3.46
CA ASP A 94 -0.57 5.31 2.27
C ASP A 94 -0.79 4.39 1.05
N ASP A 95 -0.99 4.98 -0.13
CA ASP A 95 -1.23 4.26 -1.39
C ASP A 95 -0.01 4.18 -2.32
N TYR A 96 1.20 4.36 -1.79
CA TYR A 96 2.44 4.24 -2.56
C TYR A 96 2.83 2.78 -2.83
N PHE A 97 1.92 2.02 -3.47
CA PHE A 97 2.13 0.60 -3.78
C PHE A 97 3.07 0.38 -4.97
N TYR A 98 3.02 1.26 -5.94
CA TYR A 98 3.86 1.21 -7.14
C TYR A 98 4.52 2.57 -7.40
N PRO A 99 5.70 2.59 -8.04
CA PRO A 99 6.23 3.82 -8.60
C PRO A 99 5.34 4.33 -9.74
N THR A 100 5.44 5.61 -10.06
CA THR A 100 4.69 6.20 -11.18
C THR A 100 5.34 5.83 -12.51
N PHE A 101 4.52 5.42 -13.46
CA PHE A 101 4.90 5.13 -14.85
C PHE A 101 4.39 6.21 -15.80
N ASN A 102 4.75 6.10 -17.06
CA ASN A 102 4.24 6.92 -18.16
C ASN A 102 3.87 6.05 -19.38
N SER A 103 3.42 6.66 -20.46
CA SER A 103 2.97 5.94 -21.66
C SER A 103 4.07 5.11 -22.31
N SER A 104 5.34 5.51 -22.22
CA SER A 104 6.46 4.81 -22.85
C SER A 104 6.94 3.59 -22.06
N ASN A 105 6.72 3.55 -20.75
CA ASN A 105 7.31 2.53 -19.90
C ASN A 105 6.33 1.69 -19.09
N VAL A 106 5.03 2.03 -19.04
CA VAL A 106 4.03 1.32 -18.22
C VAL A 106 3.97 -0.19 -18.55
N ASN A 107 4.19 -0.57 -19.80
CA ASN A 107 4.11 -1.96 -20.26
C ASN A 107 5.45 -2.72 -20.25
N SER A 108 6.57 -2.03 -20.02
CA SER A 108 7.91 -2.61 -20.17
C SER A 108 8.78 -2.53 -18.93
N ALA A 109 8.47 -1.61 -18.01
CA ALA A 109 9.30 -1.36 -16.83
C ALA A 109 8.89 -2.19 -15.62
N PHE A 110 9.79 -2.21 -14.63
CA PHE A 110 9.59 -2.70 -13.27
C PHE A 110 9.21 -4.19 -13.23
N ASP A 111 7.94 -4.52 -12.98
CA ASP A 111 7.40 -5.87 -12.88
C ASP A 111 6.85 -6.45 -14.20
N ALA A 112 7.08 -5.79 -15.31
CA ALA A 112 6.59 -6.22 -16.62
C ALA A 112 7.05 -7.66 -17.00
N LYS A 113 8.22 -8.08 -16.49
CA LYS A 113 8.70 -9.46 -16.68
C LYS A 113 7.82 -10.46 -15.94
N GLU A 114 7.41 -10.16 -14.72
CA GLU A 114 6.50 -10.98 -13.93
C GLU A 114 5.11 -11.03 -14.56
N TYR A 115 4.63 -9.89 -15.04
CA TYR A 115 3.38 -9.83 -15.79
C TYR A 115 3.40 -10.75 -17.02
N LYS A 116 4.43 -10.66 -17.85
CA LYS A 116 4.57 -11.51 -19.05
C LYS A 116 4.63 -13.00 -18.72
N ALA A 117 5.20 -13.38 -17.60
CA ALA A 117 5.29 -14.77 -17.13
C ALA A 117 3.99 -15.26 -16.46
N SER A 118 3.04 -14.38 -16.16
CA SER A 118 1.77 -14.74 -15.55
C SER A 118 0.73 -15.19 -16.57
N THR A 119 -0.34 -15.81 -16.11
CA THR A 119 -1.49 -16.16 -16.94
C THR A 119 -2.16 -14.94 -17.60
N MET A 120 -1.99 -13.75 -17.01
CA MET A 120 -2.50 -12.49 -17.55
C MET A 120 -1.62 -11.89 -18.65
N GLY A 121 -0.39 -12.37 -18.85
CA GLY A 121 0.61 -11.79 -19.75
C GLY A 121 0.25 -11.79 -21.23
N LYS A 122 -0.78 -12.54 -21.61
CA LYS A 122 -1.30 -12.62 -22.99
C LYS A 122 -2.37 -11.57 -23.31
N HIS A 123 -2.87 -10.84 -22.32
CA HIS A 123 -3.96 -9.89 -22.50
C HIS A 123 -3.44 -8.47 -22.76
N LYS A 124 -3.88 -7.85 -23.86
CA LYS A 124 -3.60 -6.43 -24.15
C LYS A 124 -4.12 -5.57 -22.98
N ASN A 125 -3.28 -4.64 -22.48
CA ASN A 125 -3.56 -3.81 -21.30
C ASN A 125 -3.78 -4.59 -19.98
N GLY A 126 -3.51 -5.89 -19.95
CA GLY A 126 -3.66 -6.70 -18.74
C GLY A 126 -2.70 -6.34 -17.60
N ILE A 127 -1.60 -5.60 -17.88
CA ILE A 127 -0.63 -5.20 -16.84
C ILE A 127 -1.25 -4.31 -15.77
N VAL A 128 -2.22 -3.48 -16.11
CA VAL A 128 -2.94 -2.64 -15.14
C VAL A 128 -3.77 -3.51 -14.19
N ALA A 129 -4.51 -4.46 -14.75
CA ALA A 129 -5.29 -5.42 -13.97
C ALA A 129 -4.37 -6.33 -13.13
N PHE A 130 -3.25 -6.77 -13.69
CA PHE A 130 -2.23 -7.56 -12.98
C PHE A 130 -1.69 -6.80 -11.75
N ARG A 131 -1.25 -5.55 -11.91
CA ARG A 131 -0.74 -4.72 -10.80
C ARG A 131 -1.80 -4.49 -9.74
N ARG A 132 -3.04 -4.17 -10.15
CA ARG A 132 -4.17 -4.02 -9.23
C ARG A 132 -4.45 -5.32 -8.45
N GLN A 133 -4.34 -6.47 -9.10
CA GLN A 133 -4.47 -7.76 -8.43
C GLN A 133 -3.37 -7.98 -7.38
N GLN A 134 -2.11 -7.58 -7.64
CA GLN A 134 -1.04 -7.69 -6.66
C GLN A 134 -1.27 -6.80 -5.44
N VAL A 135 -1.74 -5.56 -5.66
CA VAL A 135 -2.12 -4.64 -4.57
C VAL A 135 -3.28 -5.21 -3.76
N ASN A 136 -4.35 -5.66 -4.42
CA ASN A 136 -5.49 -6.30 -3.75
C ASN A 136 -5.06 -7.51 -2.90
N ALA A 137 -4.15 -8.33 -3.43
CA ALA A 137 -3.65 -9.50 -2.71
C ALA A 137 -2.87 -9.13 -1.43
N LEU A 138 -2.06 -8.04 -1.47
CA LEU A 138 -1.38 -7.56 -0.27
C LEU A 138 -2.38 -7.02 0.75
N VAL A 139 -3.25 -6.10 0.33
CA VAL A 139 -4.20 -5.41 1.22
C VAL A 139 -5.12 -6.42 1.92
N LYS A 140 -5.66 -7.39 1.17
CA LYS A 140 -6.46 -8.48 1.75
C LYS A 140 -5.67 -9.33 2.73
N ALA A 141 -4.43 -9.67 2.40
CA ALA A 141 -3.58 -10.51 3.26
C ALA A 141 -3.23 -9.79 4.57
N ILE A 142 -2.95 -8.48 4.53
CA ILE A 142 -2.71 -7.67 5.73
C ILE A 142 -3.97 -7.62 6.59
N HIS A 143 -5.12 -7.25 6.02
CA HIS A 143 -6.37 -7.19 6.76
C HIS A 143 -6.65 -8.54 7.47
N SER A 144 -6.58 -9.64 6.73
CA SER A 144 -6.78 -10.98 7.28
C SER A 144 -5.80 -11.30 8.42
N ALA A 145 -4.52 -10.92 8.26
CA ALA A 145 -3.49 -11.16 9.27
C ALA A 145 -3.72 -10.33 10.54
N VAL A 146 -4.09 -9.05 10.40
CA VAL A 146 -4.43 -8.15 11.52
C VAL A 146 -5.61 -8.73 12.29
N LYS A 147 -6.71 -9.07 11.61
CA LYS A 147 -7.93 -9.60 12.24
C LYS A 147 -7.72 -10.95 12.90
N ALA A 148 -6.91 -11.83 12.31
CA ALA A 148 -6.55 -13.11 12.90
C ALA A 148 -5.64 -12.98 14.15
N THR A 149 -4.85 -11.89 14.23
CA THR A 149 -3.92 -11.66 15.33
C THR A 149 -4.60 -10.95 16.52
N LYS A 150 -5.25 -9.80 16.25
CA LYS A 150 -6.04 -9.03 17.21
C LYS A 150 -7.28 -8.44 16.49
N PRO A 151 -8.48 -9.00 16.65
CA PRO A 151 -9.68 -8.59 15.92
C PRO A 151 -10.06 -7.12 16.07
N ASN A 152 -9.74 -6.51 17.23
CA ASN A 152 -10.06 -5.11 17.54
C ASN A 152 -9.10 -4.10 16.91
N VAL A 153 -7.92 -4.52 16.44
CA VAL A 153 -6.98 -3.65 15.75
C VAL A 153 -7.53 -3.32 14.37
N THR A 154 -7.57 -2.03 14.03
CA THR A 154 -8.06 -1.55 12.73
C THR A 154 -6.96 -1.61 11.68
N PHE A 155 -7.35 -1.74 10.41
CA PHE A 155 -6.45 -1.55 9.28
C PHE A 155 -7.07 -0.54 8.31
N GLY A 156 -6.37 0.57 8.08
CA GLY A 156 -6.81 1.64 7.20
C GLY A 156 -5.78 2.09 6.18
N ILE A 157 -6.25 2.76 5.14
CA ILE A 157 -5.41 3.28 4.06
C ILE A 157 -5.76 4.74 3.78
N SER A 158 -4.73 5.60 3.79
CA SER A 158 -4.81 6.98 3.31
C SER A 158 -4.51 7.00 1.82
N SER A 159 -5.56 7.02 1.00
CA SER A 159 -5.45 7.00 -0.45
C SER A 159 -5.45 8.39 -1.06
N ALA A 160 -4.99 8.54 -2.31
CA ALA A 160 -5.08 9.79 -3.04
C ALA A 160 -6.53 10.32 -3.05
N GLY A 161 -6.68 11.61 -2.77
CA GLY A 161 -8.01 12.24 -2.64
C GLY A 161 -8.83 12.25 -3.93
N ASN A 162 -8.17 12.33 -5.09
CA ASN A 162 -8.89 12.27 -6.38
C ASN A 162 -9.08 10.82 -6.82
N LEU A 163 -10.34 10.37 -6.85
CA LEU A 163 -10.74 9.01 -7.27
C LEU A 163 -10.23 8.64 -8.68
N ASP A 164 -10.12 9.62 -9.59
CA ASP A 164 -9.65 9.34 -10.96
C ASP A 164 -8.17 8.96 -10.99
N ASN A 165 -7.37 9.49 -10.05
CA ASN A 165 -5.95 9.13 -9.92
C ASN A 165 -5.79 7.68 -9.46
N LEU A 166 -6.65 7.18 -8.57
CA LEU A 166 -6.60 5.81 -8.06
C LEU A 166 -6.81 4.76 -9.15
N THR A 167 -7.62 5.09 -10.16
CA THR A 167 -7.90 4.22 -11.30
C THR A 167 -6.94 4.42 -12.48
N SER A 168 -5.94 5.32 -12.34
CA SER A 168 -4.93 5.58 -13.36
C SER A 168 -4.20 4.29 -13.77
N LYS A 169 -3.84 4.22 -15.06
CA LYS A 169 -2.97 3.15 -15.58
C LYS A 169 -1.49 3.37 -15.30
N TYR A 170 -1.12 4.50 -14.71
CA TYR A 170 0.27 4.90 -14.52
C TYR A 170 0.73 4.88 -13.06
N SER A 171 -0.18 4.88 -12.10
CA SER A 171 0.17 4.99 -10.68
C SER A 171 -0.88 4.35 -9.77
N TYR A 172 -0.58 4.23 -8.48
CA TYR A 172 -1.43 3.72 -7.40
C TYR A 172 -1.92 2.29 -7.56
N TYR A 173 -2.64 1.95 -8.62
CA TYR A 173 -3.27 0.64 -8.88
C TYR A 173 -4.21 0.20 -7.76
N VAL A 174 -4.88 1.16 -7.14
CA VAL A 174 -5.86 0.96 -6.07
C VAL A 174 -7.21 0.54 -6.65
N ASP A 175 -7.81 -0.49 -6.11
CA ASP A 175 -9.15 -0.97 -6.48
C ASP A 175 -10.19 -0.47 -5.47
N ILE A 176 -10.33 0.87 -5.42
CA ILE A 176 -11.10 1.54 -4.38
C ILE A 176 -12.56 1.07 -4.32
N ASN A 177 -13.19 0.82 -5.47
CA ASN A 177 -14.57 0.32 -5.50
C ASN A 177 -14.69 -1.06 -4.86
N LYS A 178 -13.73 -1.94 -5.08
CA LYS A 178 -13.69 -3.25 -4.45
C LYS A 178 -13.50 -3.13 -2.94
N TRP A 179 -12.57 -2.28 -2.49
CA TRP A 179 -12.28 -2.12 -1.08
C TRP A 179 -13.45 -1.51 -0.31
N LEU A 180 -14.10 -0.49 -0.83
CA LEU A 180 -15.27 0.15 -0.20
C LEU A 180 -16.51 -0.76 -0.13
N ASN A 181 -16.57 -1.81 -0.95
CA ASN A 181 -17.71 -2.72 -1.02
C ASN A 181 -17.48 -4.09 -0.38
N SER A 182 -16.38 -4.28 0.36
CA SER A 182 -16.06 -5.54 1.02
C SER A 182 -15.38 -5.30 2.36
N HIS A 183 -15.74 -6.08 3.38
CA HIS A 183 -15.06 -6.10 4.67
C HIS A 183 -13.70 -6.83 4.67
N ASP A 184 -13.25 -7.34 3.51
CA ASP A 184 -12.06 -8.18 3.39
C ASP A 184 -10.74 -7.40 3.24
N TYR A 185 -10.81 -6.09 2.99
CA TYR A 185 -9.63 -5.31 2.59
C TYR A 185 -9.20 -4.31 3.65
N VAL A 186 -10.11 -3.47 4.10
CA VAL A 186 -9.81 -2.38 5.04
C VAL A 186 -11.00 -2.14 5.96
N ASP A 187 -10.75 -1.63 7.16
CA ASP A 187 -11.79 -1.17 8.09
C ASP A 187 -12.20 0.28 7.78
N TYR A 188 -11.25 1.08 7.27
CA TYR A 188 -11.53 2.47 6.87
C TYR A 188 -10.62 2.93 5.73
N ILE A 189 -11.05 3.99 5.04
CA ILE A 189 -10.28 4.76 4.08
C ILE A 189 -10.23 6.22 4.55
N CYS A 190 -9.06 6.84 4.44
CA CYS A 190 -8.83 8.25 4.77
C CYS A 190 -8.30 8.98 3.51
N PRO A 191 -9.16 9.47 2.61
CA PRO A 191 -8.71 10.10 1.37
C PRO A 191 -7.96 11.40 1.65
N GLN A 192 -6.82 11.59 0.98
CA GLN A 192 -5.97 12.78 1.10
C GLN A 192 -6.58 13.96 0.32
N ILE A 193 -7.63 14.56 0.86
CA ILE A 193 -8.32 15.70 0.25
C ILE A 193 -7.68 17.00 0.75
N TYR A 194 -6.55 17.37 0.17
CA TYR A 194 -5.74 18.52 0.60
C TYR A 194 -6.10 19.84 -0.10
N TRP A 195 -7.27 19.92 -0.73
CA TRP A 195 -7.71 21.09 -1.48
C TRP A 195 -8.77 21.90 -0.76
N GLY A 196 -8.71 23.20 -0.88
CA GLY A 196 -9.73 24.08 -0.34
C GLY A 196 -11.00 24.17 -1.24
N PHE A 197 -12.03 24.83 -0.72
CA PHE A 197 -13.31 25.04 -1.41
C PHE A 197 -13.19 25.80 -2.73
N LYS A 198 -12.15 26.65 -2.88
CA LYS A 198 -11.92 27.48 -4.09
C LYS A 198 -10.92 26.87 -5.08
N HIS A 199 -10.44 25.64 -4.84
CA HIS A 199 -9.48 25.00 -5.76
C HIS A 199 -10.10 24.83 -7.17
N PRO A 200 -9.40 25.19 -8.26
CA PRO A 200 -9.98 25.28 -9.60
C PRO A 200 -10.52 23.94 -10.13
N TYR A 201 -9.85 22.84 -9.83
CA TYR A 201 -10.18 21.51 -10.39
C TYR A 201 -10.68 20.50 -9.35
N ALA A 202 -10.25 20.61 -8.10
CA ALA A 202 -10.52 19.64 -7.05
C ALA A 202 -11.06 20.33 -5.79
N LYS A 203 -12.23 20.99 -5.90
CA LYS A 203 -12.88 21.65 -4.75
C LYS A 203 -13.20 20.60 -3.68
N PHE A 204 -12.90 20.93 -2.42
CA PHE A 204 -13.10 20.05 -1.27
C PHE A 204 -14.50 19.44 -1.24
N ASP A 205 -15.54 20.26 -1.33
CA ASP A 205 -16.95 19.83 -1.30
C ASP A 205 -17.30 18.86 -2.44
N ARG A 206 -16.78 19.10 -3.65
CA ARG A 206 -17.01 18.23 -4.81
C ARG A 206 -16.31 16.88 -4.65
N VAL A 207 -15.05 16.90 -4.19
CA VAL A 207 -14.29 15.68 -3.99
C VAL A 207 -14.90 14.86 -2.87
N THR A 208 -15.25 15.48 -1.76
CA THR A 208 -15.95 14.82 -0.62
C THR A 208 -17.27 14.18 -1.06
N LYS A 209 -18.10 14.88 -1.81
CA LYS A 209 -19.35 14.31 -2.36
C LYS A 209 -19.12 13.07 -3.23
N ARG A 210 -18.04 13.07 -4.04
CA ARG A 210 -17.67 11.88 -4.84
C ARG A 210 -17.29 10.69 -3.96
N TRP A 211 -16.51 10.93 -2.91
CA TRP A 211 -16.15 9.90 -1.94
C TRP A 211 -17.34 9.33 -1.19
N MET A 212 -18.25 10.18 -0.71
CA MET A 212 -19.48 9.74 -0.05
C MET A 212 -20.37 8.92 -0.98
N LYS A 213 -20.44 9.29 -2.26
CA LYS A 213 -21.16 8.50 -3.28
C LYS A 213 -20.49 7.14 -3.53
N ALA A 214 -19.16 7.07 -3.56
CA ALA A 214 -18.43 5.81 -3.73
C ALA A 214 -18.60 4.87 -2.52
N ALA A 215 -18.67 5.44 -1.32
CA ALA A 215 -18.80 4.71 -0.05
C ALA A 215 -20.28 4.43 0.35
N LYS A 216 -21.23 4.58 -0.54
CA LYS A 216 -22.66 4.44 -0.23
C LYS A 216 -23.09 3.09 0.35
N SER A 217 -22.29 2.03 0.15
CA SER A 217 -22.53 0.70 0.71
C SER A 217 -22.35 0.65 2.23
N GLN A 218 -21.70 1.65 2.85
CA GLN A 218 -21.41 1.78 4.28
C GLN A 218 -20.64 0.58 4.90
N LYS A 219 -20.05 -0.29 4.07
CA LYS A 219 -19.28 -1.43 4.56
C LYS A 219 -17.94 -1.01 5.16
N VAL A 220 -17.38 0.09 4.66
CA VAL A 220 -16.09 0.63 5.08
C VAL A 220 -16.28 2.09 5.48
N LYS A 221 -15.69 2.48 6.60
CA LYS A 221 -15.72 3.87 7.07
C LYS A 221 -14.88 4.76 6.17
N VAL A 222 -15.32 5.99 5.93
CA VAL A 222 -14.54 7.01 5.22
C VAL A 222 -14.37 8.20 6.15
N TYR A 223 -13.12 8.51 6.48
CA TYR A 223 -12.73 9.69 7.27
C TYR A 223 -12.24 10.77 6.32
N ILE A 224 -12.89 11.96 6.37
CA ILE A 224 -12.58 13.12 5.52
C ILE A 224 -11.81 14.16 6.35
#